data_7a0e7660de875cfeb28f9e8e7f06604b
#
_entry.id   7a0e7660de875cfeb28f9e8e7f06604b
#
_cell.length_a   1.000
_cell.length_b   1.000
_cell.length_c   1.000
_cell.angle_alpha   90.00
_cell.angle_beta   90.00
_cell.angle_gamma   90.00
#
_symmetry.space_group_name_H-M   'P 1'
#
loop_
_entity.id
_entity.type
_entity.pdbx_description
1 polymer ?
#
loop_
_entity_poly.entity_id
_entity_poly.type
_entity_poly.pdbx_seq_one_letter_code
_entity_poly.pdbx_strand_id
1 'polypeptide(L)'
;YKLDGQVKQLPYSSIFNCGHTVEIPGYGNLAWYPNRDSLAYIPLYGLEESSTFIRTTLRHPDFCGGWKKVVELDLTDESRQYNTEGLSYKTFLETHLQRIGLSNTGKVSGIEKILLTYLGLFDDEKINNGLCTAADILQMAVEKKLMLLPQDKDMIIMLHEIGYELENHPKKITSALIVKGENSKHTAMAKTVGLPLGIAATLILQGKITLTGLHIPIVPEIYEPVLNELRKEGIVFEERNLI
;
A
#
# COMPACT_ATOMS: atom_id res chain seq x y z
N TYR A 1 -2.12 -15.78 -2.33
CA TYR A 1 -3.56 -15.64 -2.08
C TYR A 1 -4.32 -16.85 -2.60
N LYS A 2 -5.55 -17.00 -2.14
CA LYS A 2 -6.48 -18.04 -2.60
C LYS A 2 -7.57 -17.40 -3.46
N LEU A 3 -7.86 -17.94 -4.63
CA LEU A 3 -8.92 -17.48 -5.53
C LEU A 3 -9.62 -18.68 -6.15
N ASP A 4 -10.93 -18.77 -5.99
CA ASP A 4 -11.77 -19.86 -6.51
C ASP A 4 -11.21 -21.26 -6.16
N GLY A 5 -10.82 -21.45 -4.90
CA GLY A 5 -10.24 -22.68 -4.38
C GLY A 5 -8.77 -22.91 -4.72
N GLN A 6 -8.17 -22.08 -5.57
CA GLN A 6 -6.79 -22.25 -6.03
C GLN A 6 -5.84 -21.27 -5.33
N VAL A 7 -4.70 -21.79 -4.87
CA VAL A 7 -3.59 -20.95 -4.38
C VAL A 7 -2.85 -20.34 -5.58
N LYS A 8 -2.68 -19.03 -5.56
CA LYS A 8 -1.96 -18.27 -6.59
C LYS A 8 -0.83 -17.48 -5.97
N GLN A 9 0.27 -17.39 -6.70
CA GLN A 9 1.44 -16.58 -6.37
C GLN A 9 1.79 -15.70 -7.56
N LEU A 10 2.01 -14.40 -7.31
CA LEU A 10 2.51 -13.46 -8.30
C LEU A 10 3.98 -13.16 -8.02
N PRO A 11 4.88 -13.23 -9.01
CA PRO A 11 6.23 -12.74 -8.87
C PRO A 11 6.23 -11.22 -8.75
N TYR A 12 7.24 -10.67 -8.07
CA TYR A 12 7.38 -9.21 -7.86
C TYR A 12 7.33 -8.42 -9.18
N SER A 13 7.95 -8.94 -10.23
CA SER A 13 7.96 -8.32 -11.57
C SER A 13 6.58 -8.14 -12.20
N SER A 14 5.56 -8.85 -11.73
CA SER A 14 4.19 -8.82 -12.27
C SER A 14 3.18 -8.15 -11.34
N ILE A 15 3.59 -7.78 -10.12
CA ILE A 15 2.64 -7.34 -9.10
C ILE A 15 1.89 -6.06 -9.49
N PHE A 16 2.52 -5.16 -10.25
CA PHE A 16 1.92 -3.93 -10.73
C PHE A 16 1.25 -4.04 -12.10
N ASN A 17 1.10 -5.25 -12.65
CA ASN A 17 0.24 -5.52 -13.80
C ASN A 17 -1.24 -5.47 -13.39
N CYS A 18 -1.67 -4.34 -12.81
CA CYS A 18 -2.98 -4.16 -12.20
C CYS A 18 -4.08 -4.18 -13.28
N GLY A 19 -4.60 -5.37 -13.61
CA GLY A 19 -5.77 -5.54 -14.47
C GLY A 19 -7.11 -5.46 -13.72
N HIS A 20 -7.06 -5.33 -12.39
CA HIS A 20 -8.23 -5.34 -11.52
C HIS A 20 -8.47 -3.97 -10.89
N THR A 21 -9.70 -3.51 -10.93
CA THR A 21 -10.13 -2.29 -10.27
C THR A 21 -11.34 -2.54 -9.38
N VAL A 22 -11.52 -1.68 -8.39
CA VAL A 22 -12.69 -1.61 -7.54
C VAL A 22 -13.19 -0.17 -7.50
N GLU A 23 -14.49 0.02 -7.62
CA GLU A 23 -15.10 1.33 -7.48
C GLU A 23 -15.26 1.70 -6.01
N ILE A 24 -14.74 2.85 -5.63
CA ILE A 24 -14.94 3.43 -4.30
C ILE A 24 -15.94 4.58 -4.44
N PRO A 25 -17.13 4.48 -3.81
CA PRO A 25 -18.14 5.52 -3.92
C PRO A 25 -17.62 6.91 -3.57
N GLY A 26 -17.74 7.86 -4.50
CA GLY A 26 -17.26 9.23 -4.36
C GLY A 26 -15.76 9.44 -4.62
N TYR A 27 -15.01 8.37 -4.93
CA TYR A 27 -13.56 8.44 -5.17
C TYR A 27 -13.11 7.78 -6.49
N GLY A 28 -14.06 7.18 -7.23
CA GLY A 28 -13.79 6.53 -8.51
C GLY A 28 -13.13 5.17 -8.38
N ASN A 29 -12.52 4.71 -9.47
CA ASN A 29 -11.90 3.40 -9.55
C ASN A 29 -10.47 3.41 -9.02
N LEU A 30 -10.17 2.53 -8.08
CA LEU A 30 -8.81 2.21 -7.64
C LEU A 30 -8.37 0.85 -8.18
N ALA A 31 -7.13 0.78 -8.61
CA ALA A 31 -6.49 -0.48 -8.94
C ALA A 31 -6.06 -1.20 -7.66
N TRP A 32 -6.06 -2.54 -7.71
CA TRP A 32 -5.59 -3.33 -6.60
C TRP A 32 -4.63 -4.44 -7.04
N TYR A 33 -3.75 -4.80 -6.14
CA TYR A 33 -2.84 -5.96 -6.28
C TYR A 33 -2.71 -6.70 -4.95
N PRO A 34 -2.41 -8.01 -4.98
CA PRO A 34 -2.22 -8.81 -3.78
C PRO A 34 -1.10 -8.25 -2.91
N ASN A 35 -1.32 -8.21 -1.59
CA ASN A 35 -0.36 -7.70 -0.64
C ASN A 35 0.26 -8.84 0.18
N ARG A 36 1.52 -9.16 -0.08
CA ARG A 36 2.31 -10.18 0.63
C ARG A 36 1.58 -11.54 0.68
N ASP A 37 1.90 -12.35 1.70
CA ASP A 37 1.20 -13.61 1.96
C ASP A 37 -0.17 -13.35 2.60
N SER A 38 -1.23 -13.68 1.85
CA SER A 38 -2.60 -13.62 2.38
C SER A 38 -2.98 -14.91 3.11
N LEU A 39 -2.35 -16.04 2.78
CA LEU A 39 -2.78 -17.36 3.25
C LEU A 39 -2.55 -17.55 4.74
N ALA A 40 -1.51 -16.93 5.30
CA ALA A 40 -1.20 -16.98 6.72
C ALA A 40 -2.33 -16.43 7.62
N TYR A 41 -3.25 -15.64 7.06
CA TYR A 41 -4.38 -15.06 7.79
C TYR A 41 -5.63 -15.94 7.80
N ILE A 42 -5.73 -16.91 6.89
CA ILE A 42 -6.90 -17.81 6.80
C ILE A 42 -7.16 -18.50 8.15
N PRO A 43 -6.20 -19.22 8.76
CA PRO A 43 -6.45 -19.89 10.04
C PRO A 43 -6.64 -18.89 11.20
N LEU A 44 -6.05 -17.69 11.12
CA LEU A 44 -6.21 -16.68 12.17
C LEU A 44 -7.65 -16.16 12.25
N TYR A 45 -8.37 -16.18 11.13
CA TYR A 45 -9.76 -15.73 11.04
C TYR A 45 -10.77 -16.88 11.01
N GLY A 46 -10.32 -18.16 11.08
CA GLY A 46 -11.19 -19.33 11.00
C GLY A 46 -11.88 -19.46 9.63
N LEU A 47 -11.16 -19.12 8.55
CA LEU A 47 -11.69 -19.05 7.18
C LEU A 47 -11.15 -20.15 6.27
N GLU A 48 -10.83 -21.33 6.81
CA GLU A 48 -10.28 -22.46 6.08
C GLU A 48 -11.17 -22.90 4.91
N GLU A 49 -12.49 -22.87 5.11
CA GLU A 49 -13.48 -23.26 4.11
C GLU A 49 -13.69 -22.22 3.00
N SER A 50 -13.13 -21.03 3.14
CA SER A 50 -13.29 -19.98 2.13
C SER A 50 -12.69 -20.41 0.80
N SER A 51 -13.41 -20.24 -0.31
CA SER A 51 -12.88 -20.48 -1.66
C SER A 51 -11.98 -19.35 -2.13
N THR A 52 -12.17 -18.13 -1.61
CA THR A 52 -11.40 -16.96 -1.98
C THR A 52 -10.98 -16.20 -0.72
N PHE A 53 -9.67 -15.92 -0.63
CA PHE A 53 -9.11 -15.07 0.41
C PHE A 53 -7.93 -14.28 -0.15
N ILE A 54 -8.11 -12.95 -0.25
CA ILE A 54 -7.11 -12.05 -0.83
C ILE A 54 -7.00 -10.81 0.05
N ARG A 55 -5.78 -10.48 0.47
CA ARG A 55 -5.45 -9.18 1.01
C ARG A 55 -4.82 -8.34 -0.09
N THR A 56 -5.28 -7.12 -0.26
CA THR A 56 -4.85 -6.27 -1.37
C THR A 56 -4.33 -4.93 -0.89
N THR A 57 -3.59 -4.26 -1.77
CA THR A 57 -3.26 -2.84 -1.65
C THR A 57 -3.99 -2.09 -2.75
N LEU A 58 -4.72 -1.05 -2.37
CA LEU A 58 -5.40 -0.14 -3.30
C LEU A 58 -4.47 1.00 -3.70
N ARG A 59 -4.45 1.35 -4.98
CA ARG A 59 -3.69 2.48 -5.53
C ARG A 59 -4.45 3.11 -6.70
N HIS A 60 -4.13 4.36 -6.98
CA HIS A 60 -4.57 4.98 -8.24
C HIS A 60 -4.00 4.20 -9.43
N PRO A 61 -4.78 3.95 -10.52
CA PRO A 61 -4.29 3.19 -11.67
C PRO A 61 -2.99 3.73 -12.28
N ASP A 62 -2.87 5.06 -12.36
CA ASP A 62 -1.68 5.71 -12.91
C ASP A 62 -0.42 5.46 -12.07
N PHE A 63 -0.58 5.35 -10.74
CA PHE A 63 0.53 4.94 -9.86
C PHE A 63 1.02 3.54 -10.22
N CYS A 64 0.10 2.59 -10.42
CA CYS A 64 0.47 1.23 -10.80
C CYS A 64 1.22 1.20 -12.14
N GLY A 65 0.75 1.95 -13.14
CA GLY A 65 1.43 2.08 -14.43
C GLY A 65 2.85 2.62 -14.30
N GLY A 66 3.01 3.70 -13.54
CA GLY A 66 4.33 4.28 -13.30
C GLY A 66 5.26 3.37 -12.50
N TRP A 67 4.75 2.74 -11.42
CA TRP A 67 5.56 1.84 -10.58
C TRP A 67 5.93 0.54 -11.30
N LYS A 68 5.06 0.03 -12.16
CA LYS A 68 5.39 -1.06 -13.08
C LYS A 68 6.66 -0.74 -13.85
N LYS A 69 6.77 0.47 -14.41
CA LYS A 69 7.96 0.88 -15.15
C LYS A 69 9.20 0.99 -14.26
N VAL A 70 9.07 1.47 -13.03
CA VAL A 70 10.16 1.48 -12.04
C VAL A 70 10.72 0.07 -11.84
N VAL A 71 9.85 -0.94 -11.70
CA VAL A 71 10.24 -2.35 -11.56
C VAL A 71 10.84 -2.91 -12.85
N GLU A 72 10.23 -2.65 -14.00
CA GLU A 72 10.74 -3.10 -15.30
C GLU A 72 12.12 -2.50 -15.65
N LEU A 73 12.40 -1.31 -15.17
CA LEU A 73 13.69 -0.65 -15.31
C LEU A 73 14.70 -1.05 -14.23
N ASP A 74 14.37 -2.02 -13.38
CA ASP A 74 15.24 -2.53 -12.31
C ASP A 74 15.74 -1.43 -11.34
N LEU A 75 14.96 -0.35 -11.19
CA LEU A 75 15.31 0.78 -10.32
C LEU A 75 15.19 0.45 -8.83
N THR A 76 14.61 -0.69 -8.48
CA THR A 76 14.54 -1.22 -7.11
C THR A 76 15.66 -2.22 -6.79
N ASP A 77 16.69 -2.34 -7.65
CA ASP A 77 17.84 -3.22 -7.43
C ASP A 77 18.74 -2.70 -6.30
N GLU A 78 18.97 -3.56 -5.32
CA GLU A 78 19.87 -3.31 -4.19
C GLU A 78 21.25 -3.97 -4.37
N SER A 79 21.49 -4.70 -5.45
CA SER A 79 22.71 -5.48 -5.64
C SER A 79 23.83 -4.69 -6.29
N ARG A 80 23.50 -3.70 -7.14
CA ARG A 80 24.48 -2.93 -7.91
C ARG A 80 24.74 -1.57 -7.29
N GLN A 81 26.00 -1.22 -7.14
CA GLN A 81 26.42 0.05 -6.57
C GLN A 81 26.90 1.03 -7.66
N TYR A 82 26.68 2.32 -7.40
CA TYR A 82 27.07 3.48 -8.20
C TYR A 82 27.84 4.45 -7.31
N ASN A 83 28.98 4.94 -7.79
CA ASN A 83 29.60 6.11 -7.17
C ASN A 83 28.85 7.34 -7.65
N THR A 84 28.20 8.04 -6.75
CA THR A 84 27.33 9.17 -7.06
C THR A 84 28.02 10.53 -7.01
N GLU A 85 29.32 10.58 -6.70
CA GLU A 85 30.10 11.83 -6.68
C GLU A 85 30.14 12.44 -8.08
N GLY A 86 29.59 13.63 -8.22
CA GLY A 86 29.47 14.32 -9.52
C GLY A 86 28.47 13.68 -10.50
N LEU A 87 27.81 12.58 -10.13
CA LEU A 87 26.81 11.90 -10.95
C LEU A 87 25.47 12.63 -10.85
N SER A 88 24.83 12.91 -12.00
CA SER A 88 23.44 13.42 -12.00
C SER A 88 22.42 12.30 -12.08
N TYR A 89 21.16 12.57 -11.67
CA TYR A 89 20.06 11.62 -11.82
C TYR A 89 19.92 11.14 -13.27
N LYS A 90 20.01 12.04 -14.24
CA LYS A 90 19.97 11.71 -15.67
C LYS A 90 21.11 10.78 -16.08
N THR A 91 22.36 11.12 -15.72
CA THR A 91 23.51 10.28 -16.06
C THR A 91 23.46 8.93 -15.35
N PHE A 92 22.97 8.91 -14.09
CA PHE A 92 22.69 7.66 -13.40
C PHE A 92 21.71 6.81 -14.19
N LEU A 93 20.53 7.36 -14.57
CA LEU A 93 19.50 6.60 -15.30
C LEU A 93 20.04 6.05 -16.61
N GLU A 94 20.77 6.86 -17.40
CA GLU A 94 21.38 6.43 -18.66
C GLU A 94 22.38 5.28 -18.44
N THR A 95 23.27 5.41 -17.45
CA THR A 95 24.25 4.38 -17.10
C THR A 95 23.56 3.11 -16.60
N HIS A 96 22.54 3.24 -15.78
CA HIS A 96 21.77 2.12 -15.25
C HIS A 96 21.08 1.35 -16.38
N LEU A 97 20.39 2.05 -17.29
CA LEU A 97 19.73 1.44 -18.44
C LEU A 97 20.71 0.69 -19.35
N GLN A 98 21.89 1.26 -19.59
CA GLN A 98 22.94 0.56 -20.35
C GLN A 98 23.39 -0.73 -19.65
N ARG A 99 23.57 -0.70 -18.33
CA ARG A 99 24.00 -1.88 -17.53
C ARG A 99 22.98 -3.03 -17.56
N ILE A 100 21.69 -2.72 -17.64
CA ILE A 100 20.62 -3.75 -17.74
C ILE A 100 20.29 -4.12 -19.20
N GLY A 101 21.07 -3.64 -20.18
CA GLY A 101 20.90 -3.97 -21.60
C GLY A 101 19.80 -3.16 -22.31
N LEU A 102 19.33 -2.08 -21.70
CA LEU A 102 18.35 -1.18 -22.29
C LEU A 102 19.05 0.10 -22.77
N SER A 103 19.49 0.11 -24.00
CA SER A 103 20.33 1.20 -24.56
C SER A 103 19.58 2.50 -24.91
N ASN A 104 18.30 2.64 -24.60
CA ASN A 104 17.58 3.86 -25.04
C ASN A 104 16.43 4.25 -24.09
N THR A 105 16.54 5.45 -23.48
CA THR A 105 15.45 6.10 -22.73
C THR A 105 14.19 6.37 -23.60
N GLY A 106 14.31 6.30 -24.93
CA GLY A 106 13.21 6.46 -25.88
C GLY A 106 12.10 5.41 -25.78
N LYS A 107 12.31 4.31 -25.02
CA LYS A 107 11.30 3.30 -24.76
C LYS A 107 10.34 3.68 -23.60
N VAL A 108 10.65 4.72 -22.88
CA VAL A 108 9.79 5.23 -21.80
C VAL A 108 8.82 6.25 -22.39
N SER A 109 7.54 5.97 -22.37
CA SER A 109 6.49 6.81 -22.96
C SER A 109 5.24 6.84 -22.07
N GLY A 110 4.31 7.72 -22.37
CA GLY A 110 3.03 7.75 -21.66
C GLY A 110 3.16 8.14 -20.18
N ILE A 111 2.35 7.52 -19.35
CA ILE A 111 2.25 7.81 -17.91
C ILE A 111 3.55 7.49 -17.16
N GLU A 112 4.28 6.47 -17.61
CA GLU A 112 5.53 6.06 -17.01
C GLU A 112 6.58 7.18 -17.11
N LYS A 113 6.65 7.84 -18.27
CA LYS A 113 7.55 8.99 -18.48
C LYS A 113 7.18 10.15 -17.58
N ILE A 114 5.89 10.41 -17.39
CA ILE A 114 5.38 11.45 -16.51
C ILE A 114 5.87 11.21 -15.09
N LEU A 115 5.73 9.99 -14.55
CA LEU A 115 6.19 9.66 -13.20
C LEU A 115 7.71 9.83 -13.06
N LEU A 116 8.51 9.26 -13.97
CA LEU A 116 9.98 9.35 -13.89
C LEU A 116 10.47 10.79 -14.04
N THR A 117 9.79 11.61 -14.85
CA THR A 117 10.07 13.05 -14.97
C THR A 117 9.70 13.78 -13.69
N TYR A 118 8.55 13.47 -13.11
CA TYR A 118 8.11 14.06 -11.83
C TYR A 118 9.10 13.74 -10.71
N LEU A 119 9.63 12.51 -10.65
CA LEU A 119 10.65 12.10 -9.70
C LEU A 119 12.02 12.76 -9.95
N GLY A 120 12.19 13.45 -11.08
CA GLY A 120 13.45 14.13 -11.41
C GLY A 120 14.55 13.19 -11.93
N LEU A 121 14.21 11.98 -12.36
CA LEU A 121 15.20 11.01 -12.86
C LEU A 121 15.81 11.39 -14.22
N PHE A 122 15.29 12.43 -14.87
CA PHE A 122 15.85 13.03 -16.09
C PHE A 122 16.59 14.37 -15.83
N ASP A 123 16.72 14.78 -14.55
CA ASP A 123 17.31 16.06 -14.17
C ASP A 123 18.84 15.99 -14.14
N ASP A 124 19.51 17.12 -14.44
CA ASP A 124 20.98 17.25 -14.34
C ASP A 124 21.45 17.54 -12.90
N GLU A 125 20.53 17.51 -11.92
CA GLU A 125 20.85 17.64 -10.50
C GLU A 125 21.79 16.53 -10.04
N LYS A 126 22.80 16.91 -9.25
CA LYS A 126 23.81 15.99 -8.74
C LYS A 126 23.33 15.26 -7.48
N ILE A 127 23.64 13.96 -7.41
CA ILE A 127 23.25 13.10 -6.29
C ILE A 127 24.20 13.31 -5.11
N ASN A 128 25.51 13.15 -5.31
CA ASN A 128 26.58 13.40 -4.33
C ASN A 128 26.33 12.75 -2.96
N ASN A 129 26.05 11.46 -2.93
CA ASN A 129 25.76 10.68 -1.72
C ASN A 129 26.65 9.41 -1.62
N GLY A 130 27.90 9.50 -2.09
CA GLY A 130 28.84 8.39 -2.01
C GLY A 130 28.45 7.17 -2.84
N LEU A 131 28.58 5.98 -2.27
CA LEU A 131 28.18 4.72 -2.90
C LEU A 131 26.71 4.42 -2.60
N CYS A 132 25.89 4.33 -3.64
CA CYS A 132 24.47 4.07 -3.56
C CYS A 132 24.05 2.95 -4.51
N THR A 133 23.04 2.17 -4.15
CA THR A 133 22.34 1.26 -5.05
C THR A 133 21.33 2.01 -5.92
N ALA A 134 20.76 1.34 -6.93
CA ALA A 134 19.68 1.93 -7.71
C ALA A 134 18.45 2.23 -6.83
N ALA A 135 18.15 1.34 -5.88
CA ALA A 135 17.07 1.53 -4.91
C ALA A 135 17.31 2.75 -4.00
N ASP A 136 18.54 2.98 -3.51
CA ASP A 136 18.88 4.15 -2.70
C ASP A 136 18.66 5.46 -3.48
N ILE A 137 19.09 5.49 -4.75
CA ILE A 137 18.93 6.67 -5.61
C ILE A 137 17.45 6.93 -5.90
N LEU A 138 16.68 5.87 -6.18
CA LEU A 138 15.23 5.98 -6.34
C LEU A 138 14.57 6.48 -5.05
N GLN A 139 14.96 5.95 -3.89
CA GLN A 139 14.44 6.38 -2.59
C GLN A 139 14.67 7.87 -2.36
N MET A 140 15.88 8.38 -2.60
CA MET A 140 16.16 9.81 -2.48
C MET A 140 15.27 10.66 -3.39
N ALA A 141 15.04 10.22 -4.63
CA ALA A 141 14.16 10.91 -5.57
C ALA A 141 12.70 10.92 -5.09
N VAL A 142 12.22 9.79 -4.59
CA VAL A 142 10.87 9.63 -4.04
C VAL A 142 10.68 10.50 -2.79
N GLU A 143 11.58 10.43 -1.82
CA GLU A 143 11.52 11.22 -0.58
C GLU A 143 11.49 12.71 -0.87
N LYS A 144 12.31 13.17 -1.82
CA LYS A 144 12.36 14.58 -2.22
C LYS A 144 11.05 15.07 -2.84
N LYS A 145 10.40 14.24 -3.66
CA LYS A 145 9.24 14.65 -4.49
C LYS A 145 7.89 14.30 -3.89
N LEU A 146 7.82 13.26 -3.04
CA LEU A 146 6.56 12.76 -2.46
C LEU A 146 6.44 13.07 -0.97
N MET A 147 7.31 13.90 -0.40
CA MET A 147 7.18 14.39 0.97
C MET A 147 5.91 15.23 1.09
N LEU A 148 5.11 14.98 2.14
CA LEU A 148 3.93 15.76 2.43
C LEU A 148 4.32 17.20 2.78
N LEU A 149 3.78 18.16 2.04
CA LEU A 149 3.88 19.58 2.37
C LEU A 149 2.96 19.91 3.56
N PRO A 150 3.19 21.03 4.28
CA PRO A 150 2.44 21.37 5.50
C PRO A 150 0.92 21.36 5.33
N GLN A 151 0.41 21.74 4.15
CA GLN A 151 -1.02 21.81 3.80
C GLN A 151 -1.57 20.55 3.16
N ASP A 152 -0.72 19.57 2.82
CA ASP A 152 -1.16 18.36 2.17
C ASP A 152 -1.99 17.49 3.11
N LYS A 153 -2.98 16.82 2.55
CA LYS A 153 -3.91 15.94 3.26
C LYS A 153 -3.81 14.57 2.63
N ASP A 154 -3.41 13.60 3.44
CA ASP A 154 -3.47 12.20 3.04
C ASP A 154 -4.88 11.63 3.17
N MET A 155 -5.08 10.46 2.62
CA MET A 155 -6.33 9.72 2.73
C MET A 155 -6.05 8.23 2.85
N ILE A 156 -6.74 7.59 3.79
CA ILE A 156 -6.78 6.15 3.94
C ILE A 156 -8.13 5.63 3.47
N ILE A 157 -8.10 4.66 2.58
CA ILE A 157 -9.28 3.91 2.17
C ILE A 157 -9.04 2.44 2.53
N MET A 158 -9.98 1.86 3.26
CA MET A 158 -10.01 0.44 3.55
C MET A 158 -11.37 -0.11 3.09
N LEU A 159 -11.35 -1.18 2.30
CA LEU A 159 -12.55 -1.83 1.79
C LEU A 159 -12.45 -3.32 2.09
N HIS A 160 -13.48 -3.86 2.72
CA HIS A 160 -13.68 -5.28 2.91
C HIS A 160 -14.89 -5.72 2.08
N GLU A 161 -14.74 -6.79 1.33
CA GLU A 161 -15.81 -7.47 0.63
C GLU A 161 -15.90 -8.90 1.15
N ILE A 162 -17.01 -9.26 1.75
CA ILE A 162 -17.22 -10.55 2.38
C ILE A 162 -18.42 -11.22 1.70
N GLY A 163 -18.14 -12.30 0.96
CA GLY A 163 -19.16 -13.19 0.43
C GLY A 163 -19.39 -14.35 1.40
N TYR A 164 -20.64 -14.68 1.68
CA TYR A 164 -21.02 -15.79 2.54
C TYR A 164 -22.34 -16.40 2.08
N GLU A 165 -22.63 -17.59 2.54
CA GLU A 165 -23.90 -18.28 2.30
C GLU A 165 -24.72 -18.30 3.59
N LEU A 166 -25.97 -17.92 3.48
CA LEU A 166 -26.94 -17.99 4.58
C LEU A 166 -28.23 -18.67 4.08
N GLU A 167 -28.61 -19.78 4.71
CA GLU A 167 -29.80 -20.55 4.33
C GLU A 167 -29.81 -20.94 2.83
N ASN A 168 -28.66 -21.38 2.30
CA ASN A 168 -28.40 -21.72 0.90
C ASN A 168 -28.58 -20.53 -0.08
N HIS A 169 -28.52 -19.31 0.40
CA HIS A 169 -28.55 -18.10 -0.43
C HIS A 169 -27.22 -17.36 -0.34
N PRO A 170 -26.59 -17.03 -1.48
CA PRO A 170 -25.38 -16.22 -1.47
C PRO A 170 -25.70 -14.80 -1.00
N LYS A 171 -24.87 -14.29 -0.12
CA LYS A 171 -24.94 -12.94 0.44
C LYS A 171 -23.58 -12.26 0.30
N LYS A 172 -23.58 -10.94 0.24
CA LYS A 172 -22.36 -10.14 0.22
C LYS A 172 -22.51 -8.93 1.15
N ILE A 173 -21.49 -8.70 1.96
CA ILE A 173 -21.34 -7.49 2.77
C ILE A 173 -20.12 -6.73 2.26
N THR A 174 -20.25 -5.43 2.16
CA THR A 174 -19.11 -4.52 2.01
C THR A 174 -18.99 -3.67 3.27
N SER A 175 -17.74 -3.51 3.76
CA SER A 175 -17.44 -2.64 4.90
C SER A 175 -16.31 -1.71 4.47
N ALA A 176 -16.57 -0.40 4.47
CA ALA A 176 -15.66 0.61 3.99
C ALA A 176 -15.30 1.63 5.07
N LEU A 177 -14.03 2.00 5.14
CA LEU A 177 -13.54 3.10 5.96
C LEU A 177 -12.81 4.10 5.07
N ILE A 178 -13.18 5.39 5.17
CA ILE A 178 -12.49 6.47 4.49
C ILE A 178 -12.14 7.54 5.52
N VAL A 179 -10.85 7.77 5.72
CA VAL A 179 -10.33 8.77 6.65
C VAL A 179 -9.47 9.76 5.88
N LYS A 180 -9.74 11.04 6.06
CA LYS A 180 -8.90 12.13 5.50
C LYS A 180 -8.07 12.76 6.60
N GLY A 181 -6.82 13.03 6.30
CA GLY A 181 -5.95 13.86 7.13
C GLY A 181 -6.36 15.33 7.09
N GLU A 182 -5.90 16.08 8.05
CA GLU A 182 -6.13 17.53 8.15
C GLU A 182 -4.97 18.32 7.57
N ASN A 183 -3.76 17.84 7.75
CA ASN A 183 -2.49 18.41 7.29
C ASN A 183 -1.38 17.35 7.43
N SER A 184 -0.13 17.72 7.13
CA SER A 184 1.03 16.80 7.17
C SER A 184 1.40 16.28 8.57
N LYS A 185 0.83 16.83 9.67
CA LYS A 185 1.04 16.36 11.04
C LYS A 185 -0.14 15.52 11.54
N HIS A 186 -1.36 15.96 11.29
CA HIS A 186 -2.59 15.25 11.64
C HIS A 186 -3.08 14.46 10.44
N THR A 187 -2.30 13.46 10.08
CA THR A 187 -2.54 12.63 8.89
C THR A 187 -3.61 11.57 9.15
N ALA A 188 -4.27 11.10 8.08
CA ALA A 188 -5.16 9.95 8.15
C ALA A 188 -4.40 8.70 8.60
N MET A 189 -3.14 8.53 8.15
CA MET A 189 -2.26 7.46 8.58
C MET A 189 -2.01 7.50 10.09
N ALA A 190 -1.69 8.68 10.65
CA ALA A 190 -1.51 8.83 12.09
C ALA A 190 -2.79 8.50 12.88
N LYS A 191 -3.95 8.92 12.38
CA LYS A 191 -5.25 8.61 13.01
C LYS A 191 -5.55 7.10 12.97
N THR A 192 -5.36 6.44 11.84
CA THR A 192 -5.76 5.03 11.67
C THR A 192 -4.74 4.03 12.23
N VAL A 193 -3.51 4.44 12.50
CA VAL A 193 -2.46 3.61 13.10
C VAL A 193 -2.17 4.02 14.55
N GLY A 194 -2.01 5.30 14.82
CA GLY A 194 -1.63 5.81 16.14
C GLY A 194 -2.76 5.74 17.15
N LEU A 195 -3.97 6.15 16.79
CA LEU A 195 -5.11 6.13 17.71
C LEU A 195 -5.44 4.72 18.23
N PRO A 196 -5.55 3.67 17.40
CA PRO A 196 -5.81 2.31 17.92
C PRO A 196 -4.79 1.88 18.97
N LEU A 197 -3.51 2.18 18.74
CA LEU A 197 -2.43 1.87 19.68
C LEU A 197 -2.60 2.64 21.00
N GLY A 198 -2.81 3.95 20.93
CA GLY A 198 -3.00 4.80 22.11
C GLY A 198 -4.25 4.43 22.90
N ILE A 199 -5.36 4.14 22.22
CA ILE A 199 -6.61 3.67 22.83
C ILE A 199 -6.39 2.33 23.55
N ALA A 200 -5.79 1.34 22.88
CA ALA A 200 -5.54 0.03 23.47
C ALA A 200 -4.67 0.15 24.72
N ALA A 201 -3.57 0.94 24.66
CA ALA A 201 -2.72 1.20 25.82
C ALA A 201 -3.51 1.85 26.98
N THR A 202 -4.36 2.82 26.68
CA THR A 202 -5.21 3.47 27.69
C THR A 202 -6.21 2.50 28.32
N LEU A 203 -6.84 1.64 27.52
CA LEU A 203 -7.80 0.63 27.99
C LEU A 203 -7.12 -0.43 28.88
N ILE A 204 -5.88 -0.81 28.58
CA ILE A 204 -5.07 -1.70 29.42
C ILE A 204 -4.78 -1.02 30.76
N LEU A 205 -4.31 0.23 30.76
CA LEU A 205 -4.00 0.99 31.97
C LEU A 205 -5.24 1.21 32.84
N GLN A 206 -6.42 1.33 32.26
CA GLN A 206 -7.70 1.44 32.94
C GLN A 206 -8.26 0.09 33.43
N GLY A 207 -7.60 -1.03 33.14
CA GLY A 207 -8.07 -2.36 33.50
C GLY A 207 -9.31 -2.83 32.69
N LYS A 208 -9.61 -2.18 31.57
CA LYS A 208 -10.72 -2.58 30.67
C LYS A 208 -10.33 -3.70 29.73
N ILE A 209 -9.06 -3.79 29.35
CA ILE A 209 -8.45 -4.93 28.68
C ILE A 209 -7.54 -5.60 29.72
N THR A 210 -7.90 -6.81 30.11
CA THR A 210 -7.22 -7.56 31.18
C THR A 210 -6.42 -8.75 30.67
N LEU A 211 -6.40 -8.98 29.36
CA LEU A 211 -5.64 -10.04 28.74
C LEU A 211 -4.15 -9.84 28.98
N THR A 212 -3.47 -10.95 29.34
CA THR A 212 -2.03 -10.96 29.59
C THR A 212 -1.29 -11.76 28.51
N GLY A 213 -0.04 -11.38 28.25
CA GLY A 213 0.78 -12.02 27.22
C GLY A 213 0.73 -11.29 25.87
N LEU A 214 1.24 -11.96 24.84
CA LEU A 214 1.27 -11.43 23.47
C LEU A 214 0.02 -11.86 22.73
N HIS A 215 -0.76 -10.88 22.28
CA HIS A 215 -1.96 -11.11 21.49
C HIS A 215 -1.94 -10.34 20.18
N ILE A 216 -2.50 -10.94 19.12
CA ILE A 216 -2.91 -10.23 17.90
C ILE A 216 -4.31 -9.67 18.19
N PRO A 217 -4.66 -8.44 17.77
CA PRO A 217 -5.94 -7.81 18.11
C PRO A 217 -7.13 -8.34 17.28
N ILE A 218 -7.25 -9.67 17.19
CA ILE A 218 -8.34 -10.40 16.51
C ILE A 218 -9.33 -11.01 17.50
N VAL A 219 -9.09 -10.83 18.80
CA VAL A 219 -9.98 -11.33 19.86
C VAL A 219 -10.95 -10.24 20.30
N PRO A 220 -12.23 -10.58 20.58
CA PRO A 220 -13.28 -9.61 20.93
C PRO A 220 -12.91 -8.70 22.10
N GLU A 221 -12.24 -9.25 23.10
CA GLU A 221 -11.81 -8.52 24.30
C GLU A 221 -10.85 -7.36 24.01
N ILE A 222 -10.18 -7.38 22.84
CA ILE A 222 -9.30 -6.30 22.39
C ILE A 222 -10.02 -5.42 21.37
N TYR A 223 -10.52 -6.02 20.26
CA TYR A 223 -11.01 -5.19 19.16
C TYR A 223 -12.34 -4.48 19.46
N GLU A 224 -13.27 -5.09 20.22
CA GLU A 224 -14.55 -4.45 20.51
C GLU A 224 -14.40 -3.13 21.31
N PRO A 225 -13.69 -3.09 22.44
CA PRO A 225 -13.52 -1.84 23.17
C PRO A 225 -12.69 -0.82 22.39
N VAL A 226 -11.70 -1.25 21.62
CA VAL A 226 -10.89 -0.35 20.79
C VAL A 226 -11.72 0.27 19.67
N LEU A 227 -12.51 -0.51 18.92
CA LEU A 227 -13.38 -0.01 17.87
C LEU A 227 -14.49 0.92 18.41
N ASN A 228 -15.00 0.65 19.62
CA ASN A 228 -15.97 1.52 20.28
C ASN A 228 -15.37 2.90 20.61
N GLU A 229 -14.13 2.98 21.07
CA GLU A 229 -13.46 4.25 21.30
C GLU A 229 -13.10 4.94 19.98
N LEU A 230 -12.64 4.21 18.96
CA LEU A 230 -12.36 4.77 17.64
C LEU A 230 -13.59 5.41 17.01
N ARG A 231 -14.78 4.83 17.21
CA ARG A 231 -16.04 5.42 16.74
C ARG A 231 -16.30 6.79 17.34
N LYS A 232 -15.93 7.04 18.58
CA LYS A 232 -16.05 8.37 19.23
C LYS A 232 -15.10 9.39 18.60
N GLU A 233 -13.97 8.93 18.04
CA GLU A 233 -13.00 9.74 17.31
C GLU A 233 -13.37 9.91 15.82
N GLY A 234 -14.57 9.48 15.41
CA GLY A 234 -15.04 9.59 14.04
C GLY A 234 -14.46 8.56 13.06
N ILE A 235 -13.78 7.53 13.57
CA ILE A 235 -13.29 6.41 12.74
C ILE A 235 -14.36 5.33 12.74
N VAL A 236 -15.18 5.33 11.69
CA VAL A 236 -16.37 4.47 11.58
C VAL A 236 -16.35 3.76 10.24
N PHE A 237 -16.54 2.44 10.26
CA PHE A 237 -16.78 1.65 9.07
C PHE A 237 -18.25 1.79 8.64
N GLU A 238 -18.46 2.01 7.36
CA GLU A 238 -19.78 1.97 6.75
C GLU A 238 -20.03 0.59 6.16
N GLU A 239 -21.04 -0.10 6.67
CA GLU A 239 -21.40 -1.44 6.20
C GLU A 239 -22.63 -1.38 5.30
N ARG A 240 -22.60 -2.16 4.21
CA ARG A 240 -23.70 -2.31 3.27
C ARG A 240 -23.91 -3.77 2.93
N ASN A 241 -25.13 -4.24 3.09
CA ASN A 241 -25.55 -5.54 2.58
C ASN A 241 -25.88 -5.40 1.10
N LEU A 242 -25.22 -6.18 0.27
CA LEU A 242 -25.53 -6.34 -1.15
C LEU A 242 -26.26 -7.66 -1.31
N ILE A 243 -27.43 -7.59 -1.91
CA ILE A 243 -28.29 -8.76 -2.14
C ILE A 243 -27.72 -9.58 -3.30
#